data_27dda6f740025b595fc03de8940d2961
#
_entry.id   27dda6f740025b595fc03de8940d2961
#
_cell.length_a   1.000
_cell.length_b   1.000
_cell.length_c   1.000
_cell.angle_alpha   90.00
_cell.angle_beta   90.00
_cell.angle_gamma   90.00
#
_symmetry.space_group_name_H-M   'P 1'
#
loop_
_entity.id
_entity.type
_entity.pdbx_description
1 polymer ?
#
loop_
_entity_poly.entity_id
_entity_poly.type
_entity_poly.pdbx_seq_one_letter_code
_entity_poly.pdbx_strand_id
1 'polypeptide(L)'
;MDCHVFRRLCDELASALMGCRIEKIHRPAKDVTLFTLYGTVGKRFLFFRAGRKAPFLFLSTHKIPVGSAPPADIMRLRKYLADRRIIDVLPDWVGRRLYLHVNADTECWLTLDLREGPSLLFDAPPEPEIPAWPDPAHWAEACEGDGWRNWPVITPPLRRTLPLLPPDEQAALLLDLEAGGGDLFLYENAAGERELSAWPLPPERRRDADGTPREELVVEDAIRACAAAGEAQVLRGIAALSRAE
;
A
#
# COMPACT_ATOMS: atom_id res chain seq x y z
N MET A 1 2.24 -5.36 -1.80
CA MET A 1 1.50 -4.88 -0.60
C MET A 1 0.25 -5.72 -0.45
N ASP A 2 0.05 -6.31 0.72
CA ASP A 2 -1.14 -7.08 1.11
C ASP A 2 -2.33 -6.13 1.36
N CYS A 3 -3.57 -6.62 1.20
CA CYS A 3 -4.74 -5.76 1.37
C CYS A 3 -4.95 -5.31 2.83
N HIS A 4 -4.53 -6.11 3.82
CA HIS A 4 -4.62 -5.71 5.23
C HIS A 4 -3.60 -4.61 5.58
N VAL A 5 -2.38 -4.70 5.05
CA VAL A 5 -1.39 -3.61 5.15
C VAL A 5 -1.94 -2.35 4.46
N PHE A 6 -2.56 -2.51 3.29
CA PHE A 6 -3.14 -1.39 2.55
C PHE A 6 -4.31 -0.74 3.33
N ARG A 7 -5.17 -1.54 3.97
CA ARG A 7 -6.26 -1.04 4.83
C ARG A 7 -5.70 -0.17 5.95
N ARG A 8 -4.74 -0.66 6.71
CA ARG A 8 -4.11 0.08 7.81
C ARG A 8 -3.44 1.38 7.35
N LEU A 9 -2.76 1.34 6.22
CA LEU A 9 -2.19 2.55 5.63
C LEU A 9 -3.27 3.56 5.24
N CYS A 10 -4.35 3.12 4.59
CA CYS A 10 -5.43 4.01 4.13
C CYS A 10 -6.17 4.68 5.29
N ASP A 11 -6.35 4.00 6.43
CA ASP A 11 -6.97 4.57 7.63
C ASP A 11 -6.23 5.84 8.11
N GLU A 12 -4.90 5.85 7.99
CA GLU A 12 -4.07 7.01 8.36
C GLU A 12 -3.90 8.00 7.20
N LEU A 13 -3.74 7.49 5.96
CA LEU A 13 -3.57 8.34 4.78
C LEU A 13 -4.76 9.24 4.53
N ALA A 14 -5.98 8.81 4.81
CA ALA A 14 -7.17 9.61 4.56
C ALA A 14 -7.06 10.99 5.23
N SER A 15 -6.69 11.02 6.51
CA SER A 15 -6.51 12.28 7.23
C SER A 15 -5.28 13.07 6.76
N ALA A 16 -4.19 12.37 6.41
CA ALA A 16 -2.94 13.00 5.98
C ALA A 16 -3.02 13.63 4.58
N LEU A 17 -3.90 13.12 3.71
CA LEU A 17 -4.09 13.58 2.34
C LEU A 17 -5.19 14.63 2.19
N MET A 18 -6.19 14.60 3.08
CA MET A 18 -7.33 15.51 3.03
C MET A 18 -6.88 16.97 3.04
N GLY A 19 -7.38 17.77 2.11
CA GLY A 19 -7.05 19.19 1.96
C GLY A 19 -5.68 19.47 1.32
N CYS A 20 -4.85 18.46 1.09
CA CYS A 20 -3.57 18.66 0.42
C CYS A 20 -3.76 19.09 -1.05
N ARG A 21 -2.91 20.02 -1.49
CA ARG A 21 -2.82 20.43 -2.90
C ARG A 21 -1.78 19.58 -3.62
N ILE A 22 -2.11 19.09 -4.80
CA ILE A 22 -1.19 18.37 -5.69
C ILE A 22 -0.37 19.41 -6.46
N GLU A 23 0.89 19.63 -6.07
CA GLU A 23 1.74 20.64 -6.71
C GLU A 23 2.39 20.12 -7.99
N LYS A 24 2.95 18.91 -7.93
CA LYS A 24 3.72 18.32 -9.04
C LYS A 24 3.52 16.83 -9.11
N ILE A 25 3.63 16.27 -10.31
CA ILE A 25 3.58 14.84 -10.55
C ILE A 25 4.80 14.47 -11.39
N HIS A 26 5.55 13.45 -10.98
CA HIS A 26 6.77 13.00 -11.62
C HIS A 26 6.82 11.48 -11.76
N ARG A 27 7.75 11.01 -12.59
CA ARG A 27 8.13 9.60 -12.70
C ARG A 27 9.62 9.46 -12.38
N PRO A 28 9.98 9.29 -11.09
CA PRO A 28 11.39 9.21 -10.68
C PRO A 28 12.09 7.92 -11.13
N ALA A 29 11.34 6.85 -11.35
CA ALA A 29 11.83 5.57 -11.87
C ALA A 29 10.74 4.89 -12.69
N LYS A 30 11.10 3.81 -13.41
CA LYS A 30 10.14 3.01 -14.17
C LYS A 30 9.00 2.56 -13.24
N ASP A 31 7.77 2.76 -13.70
CA ASP A 31 6.53 2.37 -13.01
C ASP A 31 6.29 3.05 -11.65
N VAL A 32 7.13 4.01 -11.24
CA VAL A 32 6.95 4.80 -10.02
C VAL A 32 6.37 6.15 -10.35
N THR A 33 5.23 6.48 -9.77
CA THR A 33 4.64 7.82 -9.84
C THR A 33 4.84 8.53 -8.49
N LEU A 34 5.27 9.77 -8.55
CA LEU A 34 5.50 10.63 -7.39
C LEU A 34 4.61 11.85 -7.46
N PHE A 35 3.77 12.02 -6.47
CA PHE A 35 2.95 13.22 -6.27
C PHE A 35 3.58 14.08 -5.18
N THR A 36 3.95 15.30 -5.50
CA THR A 36 4.34 16.30 -4.51
C THR A 36 3.08 16.99 -4.00
N LEU A 37 2.82 16.85 -2.72
CA LEU A 37 1.65 17.35 -2.03
C LEU A 37 2.05 18.49 -1.08
N TYR A 38 1.18 19.48 -0.93
CA TYR A 38 1.34 20.54 0.04
C TYR A 38 0.08 20.68 0.89
N GLY A 39 0.22 20.49 2.18
CA GLY A 39 -0.87 20.55 3.17
C GLY A 39 -0.50 21.40 4.37
N THR A 40 -1.32 21.34 5.41
CA THR A 40 -1.14 22.11 6.67
C THR A 40 0.19 21.82 7.37
N VAL A 41 0.67 20.59 7.28
CA VAL A 41 1.96 20.15 7.85
C VAL A 41 3.14 20.28 6.88
N GLY A 42 2.95 21.03 5.78
CA GLY A 42 3.98 21.31 4.79
C GLY A 42 4.00 20.32 3.63
N LYS A 43 5.18 20.17 3.03
CA LYS A 43 5.38 19.36 1.83
C LYS A 43 5.51 17.89 2.16
N ARG A 44 4.81 17.04 1.37
CA ARG A 44 4.83 15.57 1.45
C ARG A 44 5.01 14.99 0.05
N PHE A 45 5.47 13.75 0.00
CA PHE A 45 5.76 13.03 -1.23
C PHE A 45 5.02 11.69 -1.20
N LEU A 46 3.97 11.57 -2.03
CA LEU A 46 3.21 10.33 -2.17
C LEU A 46 3.82 9.51 -3.31
N PHE A 47 4.41 8.38 -2.97
CA PHE A 47 5.00 7.44 -3.91
C PHE A 47 4.03 6.30 -4.19
N PHE A 48 3.91 5.99 -5.47
CA PHE A 48 3.02 4.94 -5.94
C PHE A 48 3.70 4.09 -7.03
N ARG A 49 3.61 2.79 -6.90
CA ARG A 49 3.98 1.83 -7.93
C ARG A 49 2.95 0.72 -8.01
N ALA A 50 2.43 0.47 -9.22
CA ALA A 50 1.55 -0.63 -9.52
C ALA A 50 2.32 -1.85 -10.03
N GLY A 51 1.63 -2.99 -10.11
CA GLY A 51 2.08 -4.20 -10.74
C GLY A 51 2.09 -5.42 -9.85
N ARG A 52 2.46 -6.57 -10.43
CA ARG A 52 2.49 -7.84 -9.71
C ARG A 52 3.69 -7.98 -8.78
N LYS A 53 4.81 -7.36 -9.14
CA LYS A 53 6.05 -7.43 -8.35
C LYS A 53 6.20 -6.19 -7.50
N ALA A 54 6.20 -6.37 -6.18
CA ALA A 54 6.47 -5.36 -5.18
C ALA A 54 5.73 -4.01 -5.40
N PRO A 55 4.38 -4.00 -5.57
CA PRO A 55 3.62 -2.77 -5.62
C PRO A 55 3.69 -2.07 -4.27
N PHE A 56 3.68 -0.73 -4.29
CA PHE A 56 3.69 0.07 -3.08
C PHE A 56 2.87 1.35 -3.21
N LEU A 57 2.41 1.81 -2.07
CA LEU A 57 1.91 3.15 -1.82
C LEU A 57 2.51 3.59 -0.49
N PHE A 58 3.12 4.77 -0.44
CA PHE A 58 3.58 5.34 0.81
C PHE A 58 3.73 6.85 0.73
N LEU A 59 3.63 7.51 1.89
CA LEU A 59 3.80 8.94 2.05
C LEU A 59 5.13 9.21 2.78
N SER A 60 5.98 10.07 2.21
CA SER A 60 7.30 10.42 2.75
C SER A 60 7.45 11.92 2.94
N THR A 61 8.35 12.30 3.83
CA THR A 61 8.86 13.66 3.96
C THR A 61 10.13 13.90 3.13
N HIS A 62 10.74 12.83 2.62
CA HIS A 62 12.01 12.89 1.90
C HIS A 62 11.80 13.07 0.40
N LYS A 63 12.49 14.07 -0.17
CA LYS A 63 12.51 14.30 -1.60
C LYS A 63 13.51 13.36 -2.26
N ILE A 64 13.10 12.74 -3.36
CA ILE A 64 13.98 11.93 -4.22
C ILE A 64 14.27 12.72 -5.50
N PRO A 65 15.49 12.63 -6.07
CA PRO A 65 15.80 13.22 -7.36
C PRO A 65 14.84 12.70 -8.44
N VAL A 66 14.36 13.60 -9.28
CA VAL A 66 13.44 13.27 -10.38
C VAL A 66 14.11 13.62 -11.71
N GLY A 67 13.90 12.76 -12.71
CA GLY A 67 14.38 12.98 -14.07
C GLY A 67 13.72 14.20 -14.74
N SER A 68 14.24 14.62 -15.87
CA SER A 68 13.93 15.91 -16.51
C SER A 68 12.64 15.92 -17.33
N ALA A 69 12.27 14.85 -18.00
CA ALA A 69 11.14 14.84 -18.94
C ALA A 69 10.04 13.85 -18.48
N PRO A 70 8.82 14.34 -18.17
CA PRO A 70 7.71 13.48 -17.80
C PRO A 70 7.13 12.79 -19.06
N PRO A 71 6.80 11.48 -18.99
CA PRO A 71 6.12 10.77 -20.07
C PRO A 71 4.66 11.24 -20.24
N ALA A 72 4.05 10.86 -21.37
CA ALA A 72 2.73 11.35 -21.77
C ALA A 72 1.61 11.07 -20.76
N ASP A 73 1.64 9.91 -20.09
CA ASP A 73 0.69 9.54 -19.04
C ASP A 73 0.80 10.48 -17.83
N ILE A 74 2.01 10.85 -17.42
CA ILE A 74 2.23 11.83 -16.35
C ILE A 74 1.73 13.22 -16.78
N MET A 75 1.95 13.61 -18.05
CA MET A 75 1.42 14.87 -18.58
C MET A 75 -0.10 14.92 -18.55
N ARG A 76 -0.77 13.78 -18.84
CA ARG A 76 -2.22 13.65 -18.70
C ARG A 76 -2.68 13.85 -17.25
N LEU A 77 -2.02 13.21 -16.28
CA LEU A 77 -2.33 13.41 -14.86
C LEU A 77 -2.14 14.88 -14.45
N ARG A 78 -1.04 15.52 -14.87
CA ARG A 78 -0.78 16.94 -14.58
C ARG A 78 -1.89 17.85 -15.11
N LYS A 79 -2.39 17.60 -16.31
CA LYS A 79 -3.46 18.41 -16.92
C LYS A 79 -4.68 18.53 -16.03
N TYR A 80 -5.07 17.45 -15.34
CA TYR A 80 -6.30 17.41 -14.55
C TYR A 80 -6.08 17.63 -13.05
N LEU A 81 -4.90 17.30 -12.53
CA LEU A 81 -4.63 17.23 -11.09
C LEU A 81 -3.71 18.34 -10.57
N ALA A 82 -2.89 18.99 -11.45
CA ALA A 82 -1.95 20.02 -10.98
C ALA A 82 -2.70 21.19 -10.34
N ASP A 83 -2.20 21.63 -9.18
CA ASP A 83 -2.77 22.68 -8.35
C ASP A 83 -4.17 22.41 -7.77
N ARG A 84 -4.72 21.21 -7.95
CA ARG A 84 -6.00 20.79 -7.35
C ARG A 84 -5.81 20.32 -5.92
N ARG A 85 -6.84 20.52 -5.09
CA ARG A 85 -6.89 20.02 -3.71
C ARG A 85 -7.63 18.68 -3.65
N ILE A 86 -7.14 17.79 -2.81
CA ILE A 86 -7.84 16.56 -2.43
C ILE A 86 -8.94 16.95 -1.46
N ILE A 87 -10.18 16.66 -1.81
CA ILE A 87 -11.38 17.02 -1.05
C ILE A 87 -12.11 15.80 -0.47
N ASP A 88 -11.78 14.60 -0.96
CA ASP A 88 -12.26 13.35 -0.39
C ASP A 88 -11.27 12.22 -0.67
N VAL A 89 -11.27 11.19 0.20
CA VAL A 89 -10.40 10.02 0.11
C VAL A 89 -11.22 8.77 0.38
N LEU A 90 -11.41 7.94 -0.63
CA LEU A 90 -12.21 6.72 -0.56
C LEU A 90 -11.34 5.48 -0.80
N PRO A 91 -11.05 4.65 0.22
CA PRO A 91 -10.30 3.41 0.06
C PRO A 91 -11.21 2.23 -0.31
N ASP A 92 -10.87 1.53 -1.38
CA ASP A 92 -11.27 0.15 -1.65
C ASP A 92 -10.10 -0.76 -1.24
N TRP A 93 -10.05 -1.11 0.05
CA TRP A 93 -8.88 -1.80 0.59
C TRP A 93 -8.74 -3.25 0.10
N VAL A 94 -9.83 -3.95 -0.14
CA VAL A 94 -9.81 -5.32 -0.69
C VAL A 94 -9.34 -5.32 -2.13
N GLY A 95 -9.85 -4.39 -2.94
CA GLY A 95 -9.39 -4.16 -4.31
C GLY A 95 -8.00 -3.54 -4.38
N ARG A 96 -7.47 -3.01 -3.28
CA ARG A 96 -6.22 -2.26 -3.18
C ARG A 96 -6.19 -1.05 -4.11
N ARG A 97 -7.26 -0.26 -4.03
CA ARG A 97 -7.45 0.99 -4.76
C ARG A 97 -7.66 2.12 -3.77
N LEU A 98 -7.04 3.24 -4.04
CA LEU A 98 -7.30 4.48 -3.33
C LEU A 98 -7.84 5.50 -4.32
N TYR A 99 -9.03 6.01 -4.06
CA TYR A 99 -9.66 7.05 -4.84
C TYR A 99 -9.50 8.38 -4.14
N LEU A 100 -8.96 9.38 -4.84
CA LEU A 100 -8.76 10.74 -4.35
C LEU A 100 -9.62 11.68 -5.17
N HIS A 101 -10.67 12.24 -4.57
CA HIS A 101 -11.49 13.27 -5.18
C HIS A 101 -10.75 14.60 -5.17
N VAL A 102 -10.70 15.27 -6.28
CA VAL A 102 -10.05 16.59 -6.37
C VAL A 102 -11.06 17.68 -6.71
N ASN A 103 -10.84 18.90 -6.19
CA ASN A 103 -11.67 20.06 -6.48
C ASN A 103 -11.40 20.54 -7.92
N ALA A 104 -12.20 20.10 -8.86
CA ALA A 104 -12.14 20.51 -10.26
C ALA A 104 -13.52 21.05 -10.69
N ASP A 105 -13.57 21.73 -11.86
CA ASP A 105 -14.83 22.27 -12.39
C ASP A 105 -15.81 21.15 -12.81
N THR A 106 -15.30 19.98 -13.07
CA THR A 106 -16.05 18.74 -13.36
C THR A 106 -15.61 17.66 -12.38
N GLU A 107 -16.48 16.67 -12.16
CA GLU A 107 -16.14 15.50 -11.33
C GLU A 107 -14.81 14.90 -11.78
N CYS A 108 -13.87 14.76 -10.85
CA CYS A 108 -12.55 14.24 -11.15
C CYS A 108 -11.96 13.48 -9.95
N TRP A 109 -11.66 12.22 -10.16
CA TRP A 109 -11.04 11.34 -9.20
C TRP A 109 -9.73 10.79 -9.73
N LEU A 110 -8.67 10.85 -8.92
CA LEU A 110 -7.45 10.08 -9.14
C LEU A 110 -7.62 8.70 -8.51
N THR A 111 -7.51 7.66 -9.31
CA THR A 111 -7.46 6.28 -8.83
C THR A 111 -6.01 5.82 -8.77
N LEU A 112 -5.59 5.33 -7.61
CA LEU A 112 -4.32 4.65 -7.39
C LEU A 112 -4.60 3.15 -7.20
N ASP A 113 -4.64 2.40 -8.31
CA ASP A 113 -4.85 0.96 -8.30
C ASP A 113 -3.51 0.22 -8.28
N LEU A 114 -3.24 -0.54 -7.21
CA LEU A 114 -1.97 -1.25 -7.05
C LEU A 114 -1.73 -2.38 -8.07
N ARG A 115 -2.70 -2.70 -8.91
CA ARG A 115 -2.55 -3.65 -10.03
C ARG A 115 -2.35 -2.95 -11.35
N GLU A 116 -3.23 -1.97 -11.66
CA GLU A 116 -3.35 -1.37 -12.99
C GLU A 116 -2.58 -0.05 -13.13
N GLY A 117 -2.36 0.66 -12.04
CA GLY A 117 -1.68 1.94 -12.07
C GLY A 117 -2.57 3.15 -11.78
N PRO A 118 -2.01 4.36 -11.91
CA PRO A 118 -2.77 5.58 -11.69
C PRO A 118 -3.68 5.87 -12.90
N SER A 119 -4.93 6.21 -12.63
CA SER A 119 -5.91 6.59 -13.66
C SER A 119 -6.82 7.71 -13.19
N LEU A 120 -7.60 8.27 -14.12
CA LEU A 120 -8.58 9.32 -13.83
C LEU A 120 -9.98 8.77 -14.11
N LEU A 121 -10.90 9.01 -13.17
CA LEU A 121 -12.33 8.84 -13.34
C LEU A 121 -12.99 10.21 -13.37
N PHE A 122 -14.01 10.36 -14.21
CA PHE A 122 -14.79 11.59 -14.33
C PHE A 122 -16.24 11.42 -13.85
N ASP A 123 -16.49 10.31 -13.17
CA ASP A 123 -17.69 9.97 -12.43
C ASP A 123 -17.28 9.46 -11.05
N ALA A 124 -18.22 9.44 -10.10
CA ALA A 124 -17.97 8.89 -8.78
C ALA A 124 -17.54 7.41 -8.87
N PRO A 125 -16.49 6.99 -8.12
CA PRO A 125 -16.10 5.60 -8.08
C PRO A 125 -17.23 4.72 -7.52
N PRO A 126 -17.24 3.42 -7.83
CA PRO A 126 -18.16 2.50 -7.19
C PRO A 126 -17.95 2.48 -5.69
N GLU A 127 -19.03 2.35 -4.93
CA GLU A 127 -18.95 2.17 -3.49
C GLU A 127 -18.17 0.88 -3.16
N PRO A 128 -17.14 0.94 -2.29
CA PRO A 128 -16.37 -0.24 -1.93
C PRO A 128 -17.25 -1.31 -1.25
N GLU A 129 -17.16 -2.53 -1.71
CA GLU A 129 -17.89 -3.64 -1.11
C GLU A 129 -17.30 -3.99 0.26
N ILE A 130 -18.19 -4.25 1.24
CA ILE A 130 -17.78 -4.82 2.53
C ILE A 130 -17.51 -6.31 2.29
N PRO A 131 -16.28 -6.78 2.51
CA PRO A 131 -15.97 -8.17 2.24
C PRO A 131 -16.60 -9.10 3.27
N ALA A 132 -17.06 -10.27 2.83
CA ALA A 132 -17.42 -11.35 3.72
C ALA A 132 -16.16 -12.01 4.31
N TRP A 133 -16.29 -12.53 5.53
CA TRP A 133 -15.27 -13.28 6.25
C TRP A 133 -15.74 -14.71 6.51
N PRO A 134 -14.83 -15.70 6.49
CA PRO A 134 -15.17 -17.05 6.93
C PRO A 134 -15.38 -17.06 8.44
N ASP A 135 -16.17 -18.01 8.93
CA ASP A 135 -16.25 -18.26 10.37
C ASP A 135 -14.84 -18.54 10.92
N PRO A 136 -14.34 -17.76 11.90
CA PRO A 136 -13.00 -17.92 12.44
C PRO A 136 -12.70 -19.32 13.00
N ALA A 137 -13.73 -20.04 13.51
CA ALA A 137 -13.56 -21.39 14.02
C ALA A 137 -13.47 -22.46 12.92
N HIS A 138 -14.00 -22.18 11.72
CA HIS A 138 -14.12 -23.12 10.61
C HIS A 138 -13.45 -22.62 9.33
N TRP A 139 -12.55 -21.62 9.43
CA TRP A 139 -11.92 -20.99 8.27
C TRP A 139 -11.17 -22.00 7.38
N ALA A 140 -10.55 -23.02 8.00
CA ALA A 140 -9.77 -24.01 7.27
C ALA A 140 -10.65 -24.85 6.33
N GLU A 141 -11.83 -25.28 6.81
CA GLU A 141 -12.83 -25.99 6.01
C GLU A 141 -13.40 -25.10 4.90
N ALA A 142 -13.74 -23.84 5.25
CA ALA A 142 -14.27 -22.85 4.31
C ALA A 142 -13.27 -22.50 3.18
N CYS A 143 -11.96 -22.64 3.45
CA CYS A 143 -10.87 -22.34 2.51
C CYS A 143 -10.26 -23.58 1.86
N GLU A 144 -10.79 -24.77 2.11
CA GLU A 144 -10.27 -26.02 1.54
C GLU A 144 -10.35 -26.02 0.00
N GLY A 145 -9.33 -26.60 -0.65
CA GLY A 145 -9.21 -26.62 -2.10
C GLY A 145 -9.22 -25.20 -2.70
N ASP A 146 -10.22 -24.90 -3.52
CA ASP A 146 -10.46 -23.59 -4.12
C ASP A 146 -11.41 -22.69 -3.33
N GLY A 147 -11.93 -23.14 -2.18
CA GLY A 147 -12.90 -22.42 -1.34
C GLY A 147 -12.40 -21.03 -0.89
N TRP A 148 -11.08 -20.88 -0.70
CA TRP A 148 -10.46 -19.59 -0.36
C TRP A 148 -10.76 -18.45 -1.34
N ARG A 149 -11.12 -18.76 -2.59
CA ARG A 149 -11.47 -17.75 -3.61
C ARG A 149 -12.74 -16.98 -3.29
N ASN A 150 -13.60 -17.54 -2.44
CA ASN A 150 -14.82 -16.88 -1.98
C ASN A 150 -14.53 -15.82 -0.90
N TRP A 151 -13.30 -15.82 -0.36
CA TRP A 151 -12.89 -14.98 0.74
C TRP A 151 -11.68 -14.11 0.35
N PRO A 152 -11.88 -12.97 -0.33
CA PRO A 152 -10.78 -12.14 -0.81
C PRO A 152 -9.89 -11.58 0.31
N VAL A 153 -10.39 -11.58 1.55
CA VAL A 153 -9.66 -11.22 2.77
C VAL A 153 -8.62 -12.29 3.19
N ILE A 154 -8.81 -13.55 2.78
CA ILE A 154 -7.85 -14.63 3.06
C ILE A 154 -6.75 -14.60 1.99
N THR A 155 -5.86 -13.65 2.14
CA THR A 155 -4.76 -13.42 1.19
C THR A 155 -3.75 -14.57 1.20
N PRO A 156 -2.93 -14.73 0.12
CA PRO A 156 -1.89 -15.75 0.12
C PRO A 156 -0.89 -15.67 1.29
N PRO A 157 -0.44 -14.49 1.76
CA PRO A 157 0.36 -14.41 2.99
C PRO A 157 -0.38 -14.91 4.23
N LEU A 158 -1.64 -14.49 4.42
CA LEU A 158 -2.46 -14.92 5.57
C LEU A 158 -2.69 -16.43 5.56
N ARG A 159 -3.05 -16.99 4.40
CA ARG A 159 -3.25 -18.43 4.23
C ARG A 159 -2.00 -19.26 4.52
N ARG A 160 -0.80 -18.72 4.33
CA ARG A 160 0.46 -19.37 4.71
C ARG A 160 0.80 -19.21 6.19
N THR A 161 0.27 -18.18 6.84
CA THR A 161 0.52 -17.91 8.27
C THR A 161 -0.40 -18.70 9.17
N LEU A 162 -1.70 -18.72 8.89
CA LEU A 162 -2.71 -19.33 9.76
C LEU A 162 -2.37 -20.77 10.19
N PRO A 163 -1.96 -21.69 9.30
CA PRO A 163 -1.64 -23.06 9.72
C PRO A 163 -0.45 -23.19 10.66
N LEU A 164 0.38 -22.14 10.79
CA LEU A 164 1.53 -22.13 11.69
C LEU A 164 1.18 -21.64 13.11
N LEU A 165 -0.04 -21.18 13.31
CA LEU A 165 -0.53 -20.69 14.60
C LEU A 165 -1.39 -21.75 15.29
N PRO A 166 -1.45 -21.76 16.63
CA PRO A 166 -2.45 -22.52 17.38
C PRO A 166 -3.89 -22.14 16.99
N PRO A 167 -4.89 -23.04 17.08
CA PRO A 167 -6.26 -22.78 16.63
C PRO A 167 -6.92 -21.54 17.26
N ASP A 168 -6.67 -21.28 18.53
CA ASP A 168 -7.16 -20.12 19.26
C ASP A 168 -6.53 -18.81 18.74
N GLU A 169 -5.24 -18.84 18.43
CA GLU A 169 -4.54 -17.70 17.82
C GLU A 169 -4.97 -17.46 16.36
N GLN A 170 -5.31 -18.52 15.60
CA GLN A 170 -5.88 -18.39 14.25
C GLN A 170 -7.20 -17.62 14.28
N ALA A 171 -8.11 -18.03 15.18
CA ALA A 171 -9.41 -17.36 15.32
C ALA A 171 -9.26 -15.92 15.81
N ALA A 172 -8.39 -15.69 16.79
CA ALA A 172 -8.11 -14.35 17.30
C ALA A 172 -7.56 -13.43 16.23
N LEU A 173 -6.62 -13.90 15.39
CA LEU A 173 -6.06 -13.13 14.28
C LEU A 173 -7.12 -12.77 13.24
N LEU A 174 -8.00 -13.69 12.86
CA LEU A 174 -9.07 -13.43 11.90
C LEU A 174 -10.05 -12.38 12.42
N LEU A 175 -10.45 -12.46 13.68
CA LEU A 175 -11.34 -11.49 14.34
C LEU A 175 -10.67 -10.11 14.44
N ASP A 176 -9.37 -10.05 14.75
CA ASP A 176 -8.62 -8.81 14.82
C ASP A 176 -8.55 -8.13 13.43
N LEU A 177 -8.23 -8.90 12.39
CA LEU A 177 -8.19 -8.39 11.02
C LEU A 177 -9.58 -7.95 10.51
N GLU A 178 -10.65 -8.66 10.86
CA GLU A 178 -12.02 -8.27 10.54
C GLU A 178 -12.38 -6.93 11.18
N ALA A 179 -12.01 -6.74 12.44
CA ALA A 179 -12.24 -5.51 13.19
C ALA A 179 -11.41 -4.30 12.69
N GLY A 180 -10.45 -4.52 11.80
CA GLY A 180 -9.60 -3.45 11.25
C GLY A 180 -8.12 -3.61 11.56
N GLY A 181 -7.78 -4.61 12.36
CA GLY A 181 -6.43 -4.98 12.74
C GLY A 181 -5.73 -3.98 13.66
N GLY A 182 -4.62 -4.42 14.23
CA GLY A 182 -3.76 -3.63 15.10
C GLY A 182 -2.63 -2.90 14.34
N ASP A 183 -1.43 -3.09 14.82
CA ASP A 183 -0.22 -2.45 14.30
C ASP A 183 0.29 -3.11 13.02
N LEU A 184 1.17 -2.41 12.30
CA LEU A 184 1.99 -3.00 11.25
C LEU A 184 3.33 -3.44 11.81
N PHE A 185 3.81 -4.55 11.28
CA PHE A 185 5.10 -5.15 11.64
C PHE A 185 6.06 -5.03 10.47
N LEU A 186 7.25 -4.52 10.72
CA LEU A 186 8.29 -4.34 9.72
C LEU A 186 9.48 -5.25 10.05
N TYR A 187 9.84 -6.13 9.11
CA TYR A 187 10.97 -7.05 9.23
C TYR A 187 12.03 -6.72 8.21
N GLU A 188 13.31 -6.73 8.63
CA GLU A 188 14.45 -6.47 7.76
C GLU A 188 15.39 -7.69 7.77
N ASN A 189 15.85 -8.10 6.58
CA ASN A 189 16.85 -9.14 6.45
C ASN A 189 18.28 -8.58 6.41
N ALA A 190 19.29 -9.46 6.43
CA ALA A 190 20.69 -9.08 6.40
C ALA A 190 21.09 -8.28 5.14
N ALA A 191 20.33 -8.38 4.05
CA ALA A 191 20.53 -7.60 2.82
C ALA A 191 19.83 -6.22 2.85
N GLY A 192 19.18 -5.87 3.97
CA GLY A 192 18.40 -4.63 4.11
C GLY A 192 17.07 -4.64 3.34
N GLU A 193 16.57 -5.81 2.97
CA GLU A 193 15.24 -5.94 2.37
C GLU A 193 14.20 -5.96 3.46
N ARG A 194 13.11 -5.21 3.23
CA ARG A 194 12.06 -4.99 4.21
C ARG A 194 10.75 -5.61 3.77
N GLU A 195 10.10 -6.31 4.70
CA GLU A 195 8.78 -6.91 4.54
C GLU A 195 7.81 -6.32 5.56
N LEU A 196 6.66 -5.86 5.09
CA LEU A 196 5.56 -5.40 5.94
C LEU A 196 4.53 -6.52 6.12
N SER A 197 4.03 -6.66 7.35
CA SER A 197 2.93 -7.53 7.71
C SER A 197 1.90 -6.78 8.56
N ALA A 198 0.63 -7.12 8.41
CA ALA A 198 -0.46 -6.63 9.25
C ALA A 198 -0.70 -7.53 10.48
N TRP A 199 0.16 -8.50 10.71
CA TRP A 199 0.19 -9.40 11.87
C TRP A 199 1.63 -9.77 12.19
N PRO A 200 1.94 -10.14 13.45
CA PRO A 200 3.27 -10.63 13.80
C PRO A 200 3.55 -11.95 13.05
N LEU A 201 4.69 -11.99 12.34
CA LEU A 201 5.08 -13.21 11.64
C LEU A 201 5.44 -14.31 12.64
N PRO A 202 5.00 -15.56 12.44
CA PRO A 202 5.44 -16.67 13.26
C PRO A 202 6.95 -16.91 13.11
N PRO A 203 7.61 -17.55 14.11
CA PRO A 203 9.08 -17.71 14.13
C PRO A 203 9.65 -18.32 12.85
N GLU A 204 8.94 -19.26 12.23
CA GLU A 204 9.33 -19.94 10.98
C GLU A 204 9.41 -18.96 9.80
N ARG A 205 8.62 -17.87 9.84
CA ARG A 205 8.55 -16.83 8.81
C ARG A 205 9.50 -15.66 9.08
N ARG A 206 10.12 -15.60 10.26
CA ARG A 206 11.12 -14.58 10.63
C ARG A 206 12.54 -14.95 10.23
N ARG A 207 12.68 -15.83 9.22
CA ARG A 207 13.98 -16.26 8.69
C ARG A 207 13.98 -16.20 7.17
N ASP A 208 15.15 -15.92 6.63
CA ASP A 208 15.40 -16.03 5.19
C ASP A 208 15.57 -17.50 4.76
N ALA A 209 15.67 -17.73 3.45
CA ALA A 209 15.82 -19.08 2.89
C ALA A 209 17.10 -19.80 3.35
N ASP A 210 18.13 -19.05 3.74
CA ASP A 210 19.39 -19.58 4.30
C ASP A 210 19.35 -19.77 5.82
N GLY A 211 18.20 -19.50 6.46
CA GLY A 211 17.99 -19.61 7.90
C GLY A 211 18.42 -18.37 8.72
N THR A 212 18.94 -17.33 8.06
CA THR A 212 19.32 -16.08 8.75
C THR A 212 18.10 -15.38 9.35
N PRO A 213 18.14 -14.99 10.63
CA PRO A 213 17.03 -14.29 11.28
C PRO A 213 16.79 -12.92 10.62
N ARG A 214 15.51 -12.53 10.50
CA ARG A 214 15.09 -11.17 10.19
C ARG A 214 14.92 -10.38 11.46
N GLU A 215 15.36 -9.13 11.45
CA GLU A 215 15.16 -8.20 12.57
C GLU A 215 13.78 -7.55 12.45
N GLU A 216 13.05 -7.48 13.56
CA GLU A 216 11.81 -6.70 13.65
C GLU A 216 12.17 -5.27 14.00
N LEU A 217 11.76 -4.34 13.13
CA LEU A 217 11.98 -2.92 13.31
C LEU A 217 10.76 -2.28 13.98
N VAL A 218 10.98 -1.51 15.02
CA VAL A 218 9.92 -0.76 15.70
C VAL A 218 9.52 0.43 14.84
N VAL A 219 8.22 0.55 14.55
CA VAL A 219 7.63 1.65 13.80
C VAL A 219 6.44 2.22 14.56
N GLU A 220 6.25 3.54 14.50
CA GLU A 220 5.25 4.22 15.33
C GLU A 220 3.85 4.13 14.73
N ASP A 221 3.73 4.16 13.40
CA ASP A 221 2.45 4.22 12.68
C ASP A 221 2.55 3.57 11.30
N ALA A 222 1.41 3.34 10.65
CA ALA A 222 1.34 2.68 9.35
C ALA A 222 1.99 3.54 8.23
N ILE A 223 1.86 4.86 8.29
CA ILE A 223 2.50 5.77 7.32
C ILE A 223 4.01 5.60 7.37
N ARG A 224 4.61 5.61 8.57
CA ARG A 224 6.07 5.44 8.75
C ARG A 224 6.55 4.05 8.39
N ALA A 225 5.79 3.01 8.74
CA ALA A 225 6.11 1.63 8.38
C ALA A 225 6.16 1.44 6.86
N CYS A 226 5.15 1.93 6.15
CA CYS A 226 5.08 1.87 4.69
C CYS A 226 6.16 2.73 4.03
N ALA A 227 6.46 3.92 4.58
CA ALA A 227 7.54 4.77 4.09
C ALA A 227 8.90 4.09 4.25
N ALA A 228 9.20 3.52 5.40
CA ALA A 228 10.45 2.81 5.66
C ALA A 228 10.67 1.63 4.69
N ALA A 229 9.64 0.83 4.43
CA ALA A 229 9.71 -0.26 3.47
C ALA A 229 9.82 0.24 2.02
N GLY A 230 9.01 1.23 1.64
CA GLY A 230 8.92 1.76 0.28
C GLY A 230 10.16 2.54 -0.15
N GLU A 231 10.69 3.42 0.70
CA GLU A 231 11.91 4.19 0.43
C GLU A 231 13.10 3.27 0.15
N ALA A 232 13.27 2.22 0.94
CA ALA A 232 14.32 1.23 0.72
C ALA A 232 14.21 0.55 -0.66
N GLN A 233 12.99 0.30 -1.15
CA GLN A 233 12.74 -0.26 -2.49
C GLN A 233 13.06 0.74 -3.59
N VAL A 234 12.63 2.00 -3.46
CA VAL A 234 12.87 3.06 -4.46
C VAL A 234 14.35 3.35 -4.59
N LEU A 235 15.06 3.50 -3.48
CA LEU A 235 16.50 3.78 -3.49
C LEU A 235 17.30 2.64 -4.14
N ARG A 236 16.97 1.38 -3.88
CA ARG A 236 17.58 0.24 -4.56
C ARG A 236 17.32 0.25 -6.07
N GLY A 237 16.10 0.59 -6.47
CA GLY A 237 15.73 0.70 -7.89
C GLY A 237 16.54 1.77 -8.61
N ILE A 238 16.71 2.94 -8.01
CA ILE A 238 17.51 4.05 -8.56
C ILE A 238 19.00 3.65 -8.65
N ALA A 239 19.55 3.05 -7.60
CA ALA A 239 20.95 2.60 -7.59
C ALA A 239 21.24 1.50 -8.62
N ALA A 240 20.26 0.63 -8.93
CA ALA A 240 20.39 -0.38 -9.98
C ALA A 240 20.43 0.24 -11.38
N LEU A 241 19.64 1.29 -11.64
CA LEU A 241 19.63 2.00 -12.92
C LEU A 241 20.96 2.75 -13.15
N SER A 242 21.49 3.42 -12.12
CA SER A 242 22.78 4.15 -12.21
C SER A 242 24.01 3.24 -12.42
N ARG A 243 23.88 1.92 -12.20
CA ARG A 243 24.97 0.95 -12.49
C ARG A 243 24.86 0.34 -13.88
N ALA A 244 23.73 0.51 -14.55
CA ALA A 244 23.46 -0.04 -15.88
C ALA A 244 23.75 0.98 -17.01
N GLU A 245 23.98 2.25 -16.66
CA GLU A 245 24.49 3.32 -17.52
C GLU A 245 26.02 3.41 -17.45
#